data_54fd4538c6b3ef347e6777c62da17065
#
_entry.id   54fd4538c6b3ef347e6777c62da17065
#
_cell.length_a   1.000
_cell.length_b   1.000
_cell.length_c   1.000
_cell.angle_alpha   90.00
_cell.angle_beta   90.00
_cell.angle_gamma   90.00
#
_symmetry.space_group_name_H-M   'P 1'
#
loop_
_entity.id
_entity.type
_entity.pdbx_description
1 polymer ?
#
loop_
_entity_poly.entity_id
_entity_poly.type
_entity_poly.pdbx_seq_one_letter_code
_entity_poly.pdbx_strand_id
1 'polypeptide(L)'
;TYVVGLGDTIVEAASAGTDIVKSDLSWTLGTNLENLTLTGVAAVNGTGNSLANTLTGNSAANVLSGAAGADTLIGAQGDDFYIVDNVGDKVTGLVGGGIDTVQSSVSYTLTANVENLALTGTSAINGTGNGLDNVLAGNSASNRLTGGAGNDTYIIGAGDTVVEAVNAGIDTVQSSVTHTLAANVENLSLIGTAAINGTGNTLNNILVGNSAANTLSGGAGDDMYVVGTGDTVVEAVNAGTDTVQSTVTWTLGV
;
A
#
# COMPACT_ATOMS: atom_id res chain seq x y z
N THR A 1 -16.83 6.66 31.24
CA THR A 1 -16.52 7.51 30.08
C THR A 1 -15.94 8.83 30.54
N TYR A 2 -14.85 9.25 29.95
CA TYR A 2 -14.14 10.52 30.18
C TYR A 2 -14.28 11.41 28.94
N VAL A 3 -14.58 12.69 29.15
CA VAL A 3 -14.48 13.73 28.11
C VAL A 3 -13.31 14.63 28.50
N VAL A 4 -12.30 14.69 27.64
CA VAL A 4 -11.02 15.32 27.96
C VAL A 4 -10.69 16.49 27.04
N GLY A 5 -10.00 17.46 27.58
CA GLY A 5 -9.47 18.65 26.92
C GLY A 5 -7.99 18.88 27.20
N LEU A 6 -7.52 20.06 26.84
CA LEU A 6 -6.09 20.41 26.98
C LEU A 6 -5.66 20.42 28.46
N GLY A 7 -4.64 19.63 28.77
CA GLY A 7 -4.05 19.54 30.11
C GLY A 7 -4.71 18.53 31.03
N ASP A 8 -5.77 17.84 30.58
CA ASP A 8 -6.40 16.81 31.39
C ASP A 8 -5.53 15.57 31.50
N THR A 9 -5.67 14.85 32.59
CA THR A 9 -5.03 13.56 32.84
C THR A 9 -6.05 12.59 33.41
N ILE A 10 -6.02 11.33 32.97
CA ILE A 10 -6.86 10.26 33.49
C ILE A 10 -5.97 9.28 34.24
N VAL A 11 -6.41 8.91 35.43
CA VAL A 11 -5.80 7.83 36.23
C VAL A 11 -6.89 6.77 36.43
N GLU A 12 -6.69 5.60 35.78
CA GLU A 12 -7.60 4.47 35.87
C GLU A 12 -6.98 3.32 36.64
N ALA A 13 -7.74 2.72 37.53
CA ALA A 13 -7.32 1.56 38.28
C ALA A 13 -7.38 0.29 37.44
N ALA A 14 -6.52 -0.68 37.71
CA ALA A 14 -6.56 -1.95 37.02
C ALA A 14 -7.90 -2.67 37.29
N SER A 15 -8.52 -3.21 36.22
CA SER A 15 -9.79 -3.94 36.26
C SER A 15 -10.98 -3.08 36.76
N ALA A 16 -10.95 -1.78 36.56
CA ALA A 16 -12.05 -0.87 36.97
C ALA A 16 -13.22 -0.83 35.97
N GLY A 17 -13.12 -1.56 34.88
CA GLY A 17 -14.21 -1.69 33.89
C GLY A 17 -13.68 -1.59 32.45
N THR A 18 -14.56 -1.22 31.56
CA THR A 18 -14.23 -0.88 30.17
C THR A 18 -14.58 0.58 29.95
N ASP A 19 -13.56 1.41 29.70
CA ASP A 19 -13.69 2.83 29.67
C ASP A 19 -13.52 3.44 28.28
N ILE A 20 -14.22 4.56 28.06
CA ILE A 20 -14.18 5.31 26.81
C ILE A 20 -13.66 6.72 27.11
N VAL A 21 -12.59 7.10 26.43
CA VAL A 21 -12.10 8.46 26.38
C VAL A 21 -12.65 9.13 25.12
N LYS A 22 -13.22 10.32 25.25
CA LYS A 22 -13.64 11.18 24.14
C LYS A 22 -12.80 12.44 24.13
N SER A 23 -12.16 12.76 22.99
CA SER A 23 -11.28 13.91 22.83
C SER A 23 -11.47 14.59 21.49
N ASP A 24 -11.50 15.91 21.48
CA ASP A 24 -11.39 16.73 20.26
C ASP A 24 -9.95 17.19 20.00
N LEU A 25 -9.00 16.63 20.74
CA LEU A 25 -7.55 16.81 20.59
C LEU A 25 -6.89 15.45 20.32
N SER A 26 -5.67 15.47 19.76
CA SER A 26 -4.86 14.25 19.70
C SER A 26 -4.65 13.68 21.10
N TRP A 27 -4.89 12.38 21.25
CA TRP A 27 -4.88 11.75 22.56
C TRP A 27 -4.17 10.39 22.56
N THR A 28 -3.46 10.13 23.65
CA THR A 28 -2.88 8.80 23.92
C THR A 28 -3.55 8.22 25.16
N LEU A 29 -4.07 7.00 25.03
CA LEU A 29 -4.66 6.30 26.16
C LEU A 29 -3.63 6.02 27.24
N GLY A 30 -3.95 6.39 28.48
CA GLY A 30 -3.21 5.95 29.66
C GLY A 30 -3.39 4.48 29.93
N THR A 31 -2.68 3.96 30.92
CA THR A 31 -2.81 2.56 31.37
C THR A 31 -4.22 2.25 31.82
N ASN A 32 -4.69 1.02 31.59
CA ASN A 32 -6.00 0.50 31.98
C ASN A 32 -7.21 1.18 31.28
N LEU A 33 -6.99 1.88 30.16
CA LEU A 33 -8.06 2.45 29.32
C LEU A 33 -8.14 1.65 28.01
N GLU A 34 -9.35 1.32 27.58
CA GLU A 34 -9.59 0.42 26.45
C GLU A 34 -10.02 1.15 25.19
N ASN A 35 -10.80 2.22 25.29
CA ASN A 35 -11.42 2.82 24.12
C ASN A 35 -11.11 4.32 24.00
N LEU A 36 -10.83 4.76 22.78
CA LEU A 36 -10.70 6.16 22.41
C LEU A 36 -11.69 6.50 21.28
N THR A 37 -12.41 7.60 21.42
CA THR A 37 -13.20 8.19 20.34
C THR A 37 -12.74 9.63 20.13
N LEU A 38 -12.20 9.91 18.95
CA LEU A 38 -11.91 11.27 18.52
C LEU A 38 -13.20 11.97 18.12
N THR A 39 -13.33 13.22 18.52
CA THR A 39 -14.54 14.02 18.30
C THR A 39 -14.22 15.31 17.55
N GLY A 40 -15.23 16.12 17.23
CA GLY A 40 -15.03 17.34 16.47
C GLY A 40 -14.72 17.09 15.00
N VAL A 41 -14.16 18.11 14.32
CA VAL A 41 -13.90 18.10 12.87
C VAL A 41 -12.44 18.42 12.54
N ALA A 42 -11.58 18.57 13.53
CA ALA A 42 -10.15 18.80 13.33
C ALA A 42 -9.42 17.49 13.06
N ALA A 43 -8.36 17.54 12.25
CA ALA A 43 -7.47 16.42 12.04
C ALA A 43 -6.64 16.18 13.32
N VAL A 44 -7.07 15.24 14.13
CA VAL A 44 -6.44 14.82 15.40
C VAL A 44 -6.14 13.33 15.37
N ASN A 45 -5.19 12.89 16.20
CA ASN A 45 -4.65 11.54 16.16
C ASN A 45 -4.95 10.78 17.44
N GLY A 46 -5.11 9.45 17.31
CA GLY A 46 -5.37 8.55 18.43
C GLY A 46 -4.25 7.53 18.60
N THR A 47 -3.78 7.37 19.84
CA THR A 47 -2.83 6.31 20.19
C THR A 47 -3.39 5.50 21.35
N GLY A 48 -3.35 4.19 21.22
CA GLY A 48 -3.69 3.23 22.26
C GLY A 48 -2.61 3.05 23.32
N ASN A 49 -2.68 1.93 24.01
CA ASN A 49 -1.71 1.52 25.02
C ASN A 49 -1.27 0.05 24.79
N SER A 50 -0.95 -0.71 25.84
CA SER A 50 -0.55 -2.12 25.69
C SER A 50 -1.71 -3.13 25.82
N LEU A 51 -2.93 -2.65 25.96
CA LEU A 51 -4.14 -3.49 25.99
C LEU A 51 -4.72 -3.62 24.57
N ALA A 52 -5.66 -4.53 24.41
CA ALA A 52 -6.51 -4.55 23.22
C ALA A 52 -7.43 -3.33 23.23
N ASN A 53 -7.15 -2.34 22.40
CA ASN A 53 -7.88 -1.08 22.34
C ASN A 53 -8.86 -1.04 21.17
N THR A 54 -9.89 -0.19 21.30
CA THR A 54 -10.70 0.25 20.17
C THR A 54 -10.52 1.76 20.00
N LEU A 55 -9.96 2.17 18.87
CA LEU A 55 -9.76 3.57 18.51
C LEU A 55 -10.72 3.95 17.39
N THR A 56 -11.52 4.98 17.60
CA THR A 56 -12.43 5.51 16.57
C THR A 56 -12.05 6.94 16.24
N GLY A 57 -11.78 7.20 14.97
CA GLY A 57 -11.51 8.52 14.42
C GLY A 57 -12.75 9.41 14.33
N ASN A 58 -12.57 10.61 13.81
CA ASN A 58 -13.64 11.56 13.55
C ASN A 58 -13.92 11.68 12.03
N SER A 59 -14.42 12.83 11.55
CA SER A 59 -14.69 13.03 10.12
C SER A 59 -13.54 13.69 9.35
N ALA A 60 -12.36 13.83 9.95
CA ALA A 60 -11.17 14.36 9.30
C ALA A 60 -10.10 13.26 9.20
N ALA A 61 -9.06 13.48 8.42
CA ALA A 61 -7.93 12.56 8.33
C ALA A 61 -7.27 12.36 9.69
N ASN A 62 -7.22 11.12 10.17
CA ASN A 62 -6.64 10.74 11.46
C ASN A 62 -5.44 9.80 11.28
N VAL A 63 -4.51 9.85 12.20
CA VAL A 63 -3.53 8.78 12.40
C VAL A 63 -3.96 7.98 13.63
N LEU A 64 -4.22 6.68 13.44
CA LEU A 64 -4.63 5.76 14.49
C LEU A 64 -3.57 4.68 14.70
N SER A 65 -3.06 4.55 15.91
CA SER A 65 -2.09 3.54 16.32
C SER A 65 -2.59 2.84 17.58
N GLY A 66 -2.83 1.54 17.51
CA GLY A 66 -3.21 0.76 18.70
C GLY A 66 -2.10 0.62 19.71
N ALA A 67 -0.84 0.84 19.29
CA ALA A 67 0.35 0.42 19.99
C ALA A 67 0.37 -1.12 20.15
N ALA A 68 0.87 -1.65 21.27
CA ALA A 68 0.93 -3.10 21.44
C ALA A 68 -0.44 -3.64 21.87
N GLY A 69 -0.85 -4.74 21.32
CA GLY A 69 -2.15 -5.35 21.63
C GLY A 69 -2.74 -5.99 20.38
N ALA A 70 -3.96 -6.46 20.49
CA ALA A 70 -4.76 -6.83 19.33
C ALA A 70 -5.90 -5.80 19.21
N ASP A 71 -5.70 -4.79 18.40
CA ASP A 71 -6.45 -3.56 18.42
C ASP A 71 -7.52 -3.50 17.32
N THR A 72 -8.52 -2.66 17.51
CA THR A 72 -9.51 -2.32 16.49
C THR A 72 -9.42 -0.83 16.16
N LEU A 73 -9.07 -0.52 14.91
CA LEU A 73 -8.88 0.83 14.42
C LEU A 73 -9.97 1.16 13.41
N ILE A 74 -10.73 2.21 13.67
CA ILE A 74 -11.89 2.65 12.86
C ILE A 74 -11.69 4.11 12.51
N GLY A 75 -11.36 4.43 11.25
CA GLY A 75 -11.07 5.82 10.84
C GLY A 75 -12.31 6.70 10.75
N ALA A 76 -13.39 6.14 10.27
CA ALA A 76 -14.64 6.80 9.93
C ALA A 76 -14.56 7.51 8.57
N GLN A 77 -14.69 8.83 8.49
CA GLN A 77 -14.54 9.62 7.28
C GLN A 77 -13.19 10.33 7.28
N GLY A 78 -12.65 10.62 6.11
CA GLY A 78 -11.34 11.25 5.94
C GLY A 78 -10.32 10.24 5.39
N ASP A 79 -9.22 10.73 4.88
CA ASP A 79 -8.12 9.89 4.43
C ASP A 79 -7.29 9.48 5.65
N ASP A 80 -7.58 8.30 6.18
CA ASP A 80 -7.06 7.85 7.47
C ASP A 80 -5.78 7.03 7.31
N PHE A 81 -4.94 7.09 8.31
CA PHE A 81 -3.68 6.36 8.37
C PHE A 81 -3.63 5.46 9.60
N TYR A 82 -3.50 4.15 9.38
CA TYR A 82 -3.48 3.14 10.42
C TYR A 82 -2.10 2.55 10.61
N ILE A 83 -1.64 2.46 11.84
CA ILE A 83 -0.40 1.76 12.19
C ILE A 83 -0.76 0.40 12.80
N VAL A 84 -0.34 -0.66 12.10
CA VAL A 84 -0.57 -2.06 12.45
C VAL A 84 0.77 -2.70 12.83
N ASP A 85 0.90 -3.15 14.07
CA ASP A 85 2.11 -3.80 14.55
C ASP A 85 1.88 -5.21 15.12
N ASN A 86 0.61 -5.63 15.18
CA ASN A 86 0.20 -6.93 15.67
C ASN A 86 -0.67 -7.66 14.65
N VAL A 87 -0.48 -8.96 14.51
CA VAL A 87 -1.31 -9.80 13.60
C VAL A 87 -2.79 -9.88 14.02
N GLY A 88 -3.11 -9.50 15.25
CA GLY A 88 -4.47 -9.43 15.77
C GLY A 88 -5.18 -8.10 15.51
N ASP A 89 -4.47 -7.11 14.97
CA ASP A 89 -5.05 -5.81 14.68
C ASP A 89 -6.07 -5.88 13.55
N LYS A 90 -7.13 -5.10 13.70
CA LYS A 90 -8.22 -5.00 12.73
C LYS A 90 -8.44 -3.54 12.36
N VAL A 91 -8.36 -3.25 11.07
CA VAL A 91 -8.73 -1.95 10.52
C VAL A 91 -10.14 -2.06 9.95
N THR A 92 -10.92 -1.02 10.09
CA THR A 92 -12.27 -0.90 9.50
C THR A 92 -12.35 0.40 8.72
N GLY A 93 -12.34 0.29 7.38
CA GLY A 93 -12.64 1.38 6.47
C GLY A 93 -14.15 1.55 6.29
N LEU A 94 -14.61 2.77 6.07
CA LEU A 94 -16.00 3.10 5.80
C LEU A 94 -16.22 3.20 4.28
N VAL A 95 -17.36 2.73 3.80
CA VAL A 95 -17.73 2.93 2.38
C VAL A 95 -17.77 4.42 2.04
N GLY A 96 -16.90 4.84 1.10
CA GLY A 96 -16.74 6.26 0.76
C GLY A 96 -16.15 7.08 1.91
N GLY A 97 -15.40 6.46 2.80
CA GLY A 97 -14.74 7.10 3.94
C GLY A 97 -13.63 8.05 3.55
N GLY A 98 -12.93 7.74 2.46
CA GLY A 98 -11.76 8.46 1.99
C GLY A 98 -10.81 7.51 1.28
N ILE A 99 -9.55 7.87 1.15
CA ILE A 99 -8.46 7.00 0.69
C ILE A 99 -7.61 6.63 1.89
N ASP A 100 -7.82 5.43 2.38
CA ASP A 100 -7.23 4.95 3.62
C ASP A 100 -5.92 4.21 3.40
N THR A 101 -4.99 4.37 4.34
CA THR A 101 -3.66 3.74 4.26
C THR A 101 -3.35 2.94 5.54
N VAL A 102 -3.01 1.67 5.36
CA VAL A 102 -2.43 0.84 6.42
C VAL A 102 -0.91 0.79 6.26
N GLN A 103 -0.20 1.16 7.32
CA GLN A 103 1.22 0.89 7.48
C GLN A 103 1.39 -0.31 8.42
N SER A 104 1.99 -1.41 7.93
CA SER A 104 2.10 -2.63 8.72
C SER A 104 3.53 -3.11 8.88
N SER A 105 3.92 -3.49 10.10
CA SER A 105 5.17 -4.19 10.42
C SER A 105 5.01 -5.72 10.52
N VAL A 106 3.82 -6.23 10.23
CA VAL A 106 3.47 -7.66 10.16
C VAL A 106 2.82 -7.98 8.82
N SER A 107 2.70 -9.26 8.45
CA SER A 107 1.92 -9.63 7.26
C SER A 107 0.48 -9.21 7.44
N TYR A 108 -0.09 -8.53 6.43
CA TYR A 108 -1.42 -7.94 6.54
C TYR A 108 -2.25 -8.16 5.27
N THR A 109 -3.55 -8.33 5.48
CA THR A 109 -4.55 -8.34 4.41
C THR A 109 -5.49 -7.15 4.62
N LEU A 110 -5.61 -6.31 3.60
CA LEU A 110 -6.52 -5.16 3.64
C LEU A 110 -7.96 -5.62 3.84
N THR A 111 -8.63 -4.97 4.77
CA THR A 111 -10.08 -5.11 4.93
C THR A 111 -10.81 -4.32 3.83
N ALA A 112 -12.11 -4.56 3.68
CA ALA A 112 -12.92 -3.80 2.72
C ALA A 112 -12.83 -2.28 2.98
N ASN A 113 -12.90 -1.50 1.91
CA ASN A 113 -12.85 -0.02 1.92
C ASN A 113 -11.54 0.57 2.47
N VAL A 114 -10.43 -0.12 2.31
CA VAL A 114 -9.08 0.38 2.55
C VAL A 114 -8.27 0.21 1.27
N GLU A 115 -7.63 1.27 0.79
CA GLU A 115 -7.03 1.33 -0.55
C GLU A 115 -5.55 1.03 -0.53
N ASN A 116 -4.81 1.43 0.51
CA ASN A 116 -3.35 1.39 0.47
C ASN A 116 -2.76 0.54 1.59
N LEU A 117 -1.71 -0.23 1.25
CA LEU A 117 -0.88 -0.97 2.21
C LEU A 117 0.59 -0.66 1.99
N ALA A 118 1.27 -0.23 3.04
CA ALA A 118 2.72 -0.08 3.05
C ALA A 118 3.32 -1.02 4.11
N LEU A 119 4.12 -1.98 3.67
CA LEU A 119 4.86 -2.85 4.57
C LEU A 119 6.11 -2.13 5.08
N THR A 120 6.45 -2.30 6.34
CA THR A 120 7.57 -1.64 7.00
C THR A 120 8.52 -2.62 7.70
N GLY A 121 9.64 -2.09 8.21
CA GLY A 121 10.65 -2.91 8.87
C GLY A 121 11.53 -3.68 7.89
N THR A 122 12.24 -4.68 8.41
CA THR A 122 13.23 -5.48 7.67
C THR A 122 12.91 -6.98 7.66
N SER A 123 11.76 -7.38 8.17
CA SER A 123 11.29 -8.75 8.17
C SER A 123 10.60 -9.09 6.85
N ALA A 124 10.77 -10.32 6.36
CA ALA A 124 10.05 -10.83 5.21
C ALA A 124 8.58 -11.07 5.58
N ILE A 125 7.75 -10.09 5.30
CA ILE A 125 6.30 -10.07 5.54
C ILE A 125 5.55 -9.90 4.23
N ASN A 126 4.27 -10.26 4.19
CA ASN A 126 3.47 -10.27 2.96
C ASN A 126 2.29 -9.31 3.05
N GLY A 127 1.93 -8.75 1.90
CA GLY A 127 0.78 -7.87 1.75
C GLY A 127 -0.28 -8.46 0.82
N THR A 128 -1.54 -8.34 1.22
CA THR A 128 -2.67 -8.71 0.37
C THR A 128 -3.67 -7.57 0.34
N GLY A 129 -4.08 -7.18 -0.85
CA GLY A 129 -5.14 -6.20 -1.10
C GLY A 129 -6.53 -6.78 -0.91
N ASN A 130 -7.50 -6.13 -1.49
CA ASN A 130 -8.92 -6.50 -1.40
C ASN A 130 -9.58 -6.51 -2.79
N GLY A 131 -10.79 -6.00 -2.95
CA GLY A 131 -11.48 -5.92 -4.26
C GLY A 131 -11.57 -4.51 -4.83
N LEU A 132 -10.75 -3.60 -4.34
CA LEU A 132 -10.62 -2.23 -4.82
C LEU A 132 -9.30 -2.08 -5.59
N ASP A 133 -9.14 -0.96 -6.28
CA ASP A 133 -7.86 -0.54 -6.84
C ASP A 133 -6.90 -0.20 -5.69
N ASN A 134 -5.96 -1.09 -5.39
CA ASN A 134 -5.04 -0.95 -4.25
C ASN A 134 -3.65 -0.45 -4.65
N VAL A 135 -2.99 0.25 -3.73
CA VAL A 135 -1.54 0.48 -3.79
C VAL A 135 -0.86 -0.35 -2.71
N LEU A 136 0.00 -1.28 -3.12
CA LEU A 136 0.70 -2.21 -2.23
C LEU A 136 2.21 -1.96 -2.32
N ALA A 137 2.81 -1.47 -1.25
CA ALA A 137 4.24 -1.21 -1.18
C ALA A 137 4.95 -2.24 -0.30
N GLY A 138 5.97 -2.90 -0.84
CA GLY A 138 6.87 -3.78 -0.09
C GLY A 138 7.82 -3.00 0.82
N ASN A 139 8.46 -3.71 1.77
CA ASN A 139 9.54 -3.18 2.59
C ASN A 139 10.93 -3.52 2.00
N SER A 140 12.00 -3.40 2.78
CA SER A 140 13.36 -3.70 2.31
C SER A 140 13.71 -5.19 2.26
N ALA A 141 12.83 -6.07 2.73
CA ALA A 141 12.98 -7.53 2.65
C ALA A 141 12.20 -8.08 1.46
N SER A 142 12.32 -9.39 1.21
CA SER A 142 11.54 -10.06 0.16
C SER A 142 10.09 -10.22 0.60
N ASN A 143 9.17 -9.61 -0.13
CA ASN A 143 7.74 -9.65 0.14
C ASN A 143 6.99 -10.41 -0.98
N ARG A 144 5.89 -11.03 -0.61
CA ARG A 144 4.87 -11.47 -1.56
C ARG A 144 3.68 -10.52 -1.48
N LEU A 145 3.39 -9.84 -2.60
CA LEU A 145 2.27 -8.92 -2.73
C LEU A 145 1.20 -9.53 -3.64
N THR A 146 -0.06 -9.45 -3.23
CA THR A 146 -1.21 -9.96 -3.97
C THR A 146 -2.29 -8.88 -3.95
N GLY A 147 -2.71 -8.33 -5.09
CA GLY A 147 -3.66 -7.21 -5.16
C GLY A 147 -5.09 -7.64 -4.85
N GLY A 148 -5.54 -8.64 -5.55
CA GLY A 148 -6.90 -9.12 -5.44
C GLY A 148 -7.68 -8.90 -6.72
N ALA A 149 -8.78 -8.21 -6.65
CA ALA A 149 -9.48 -7.69 -7.81
C ALA A 149 -9.41 -6.17 -7.80
N GLY A 150 -9.47 -5.54 -8.96
CA GLY A 150 -9.25 -4.10 -9.12
C GLY A 150 -7.98 -3.83 -9.90
N ASN A 151 -7.74 -2.56 -10.24
CA ASN A 151 -6.51 -2.18 -10.94
C ASN A 151 -5.44 -1.81 -9.90
N ASP A 152 -4.58 -2.76 -9.58
CA ASP A 152 -3.66 -2.63 -8.47
C ASP A 152 -2.30 -2.05 -8.89
N THR A 153 -1.66 -1.34 -7.97
CA THR A 153 -0.31 -0.81 -8.15
C THR A 153 0.62 -1.40 -7.09
N TYR A 154 1.68 -2.06 -7.55
CA TYR A 154 2.71 -2.67 -6.71
C TYR A 154 3.98 -1.82 -6.75
N ILE A 155 4.46 -1.38 -5.59
CA ILE A 155 5.74 -0.70 -5.44
C ILE A 155 6.72 -1.70 -4.85
N ILE A 156 7.68 -2.16 -5.66
CA ILE A 156 8.54 -3.30 -5.32
C ILE A 156 10.02 -2.96 -5.34
N GLY A 157 10.77 -3.73 -4.54
CA GLY A 157 12.21 -3.73 -4.44
C GLY A 157 12.82 -5.11 -4.69
N ALA A 158 14.05 -5.29 -4.23
CA ALA A 158 14.80 -6.52 -4.45
C ALA A 158 14.19 -7.72 -3.71
N GLY A 159 13.90 -8.78 -4.44
CA GLY A 159 13.39 -10.05 -3.90
C GLY A 159 11.87 -10.10 -3.74
N ASP A 160 11.16 -9.03 -4.05
CA ASP A 160 9.71 -9.02 -4.02
C ASP A 160 9.10 -9.84 -5.17
N THR A 161 7.94 -10.39 -4.92
CA THR A 161 7.14 -11.13 -5.88
C THR A 161 5.71 -10.59 -5.91
N VAL A 162 5.17 -10.40 -7.11
CA VAL A 162 3.77 -10.04 -7.33
C VAL A 162 3.00 -11.29 -7.77
N VAL A 163 1.79 -11.42 -7.28
CA VAL A 163 0.90 -12.53 -7.64
C VAL A 163 -0.47 -11.99 -7.99
N GLU A 164 -0.86 -12.22 -9.25
CA GLU A 164 -2.17 -11.82 -9.76
C GLU A 164 -3.00 -13.01 -10.25
N ALA A 165 -4.31 -12.89 -10.07
CA ALA A 165 -5.26 -13.83 -10.60
C ALA A 165 -5.62 -13.48 -12.06
N VAL A 166 -6.16 -14.45 -12.78
CA VAL A 166 -6.63 -14.22 -14.16
C VAL A 166 -7.84 -13.28 -14.15
N ASN A 167 -7.82 -12.23 -14.98
CA ASN A 167 -8.87 -11.19 -15.07
C ASN A 167 -9.12 -10.45 -13.75
N ALA A 168 -8.10 -10.24 -12.96
CA ALA A 168 -8.21 -9.52 -11.70
C ALA A 168 -8.31 -8.00 -11.89
N GLY A 169 -7.76 -7.47 -12.98
CA GLY A 169 -7.77 -6.05 -13.30
C GLY A 169 -6.79 -5.70 -14.41
N ILE A 170 -6.35 -4.46 -14.44
CA ILE A 170 -5.20 -3.97 -15.20
C ILE A 170 -4.17 -3.47 -14.19
N ASP A 171 -3.16 -4.27 -13.98
CA ASP A 171 -2.26 -4.13 -12.85
C ASP A 171 -0.92 -3.51 -13.25
N THR A 172 -0.33 -2.73 -12.35
CA THR A 172 0.90 -1.99 -12.60
C THR A 172 1.96 -2.33 -11.55
N VAL A 173 3.12 -2.78 -12.00
CA VAL A 173 4.31 -2.91 -11.16
C VAL A 173 5.19 -1.68 -11.34
N GLN A 174 5.52 -0.99 -10.25
CA GLN A 174 6.55 0.03 -10.16
C GLN A 174 7.79 -0.59 -9.52
N SER A 175 8.86 -0.79 -10.30
CA SER A 175 10.05 -1.50 -9.82
C SER A 175 11.27 -0.58 -9.73
N SER A 176 11.95 -0.62 -8.59
CA SER A 176 13.25 0.01 -8.38
C SER A 176 14.45 -0.89 -8.72
N VAL A 177 14.20 -2.11 -9.23
CA VAL A 177 15.19 -3.10 -9.63
C VAL A 177 14.85 -3.68 -11.00
N THR A 178 15.80 -4.36 -11.65
CA THR A 178 15.50 -5.14 -12.85
C THR A 178 14.40 -6.15 -12.55
N HIS A 179 13.33 -6.14 -13.35
CA HIS A 179 12.14 -6.92 -13.08
C HIS A 179 11.55 -7.58 -14.33
N THR A 180 10.97 -8.76 -14.13
CA THR A 180 10.17 -9.47 -15.12
C THR A 180 8.75 -9.58 -14.58
N LEU A 181 7.77 -9.14 -15.34
CA LEU A 181 6.36 -9.20 -14.96
C LEU A 181 5.92 -10.65 -14.69
N ALA A 182 5.23 -10.82 -13.59
CA ALA A 182 4.50 -12.05 -13.31
C ALA A 182 3.35 -12.26 -14.32
N ALA A 183 2.81 -13.47 -14.39
CA ALA A 183 1.61 -13.72 -15.18
C ALA A 183 0.44 -12.86 -14.67
N ASN A 184 -0.42 -12.45 -15.60
CA ASN A 184 -1.62 -11.62 -15.35
C ASN A 184 -1.33 -10.21 -14.84
N VAL A 185 -0.13 -9.66 -15.08
CA VAL A 185 0.21 -8.24 -14.83
C VAL A 185 0.45 -7.57 -16.18
N GLU A 186 -0.18 -6.43 -16.43
CA GLU A 186 -0.16 -5.75 -17.71
C GLU A 186 0.93 -4.69 -17.82
N ASN A 187 1.23 -3.96 -16.74
CA ASN A 187 2.08 -2.78 -16.83
C ASN A 187 3.34 -2.87 -15.95
N LEU A 188 4.46 -2.41 -16.49
CA LEU A 188 5.72 -2.23 -15.77
C LEU A 188 6.20 -0.79 -15.91
N SER A 189 6.47 -0.13 -14.81
CA SER A 189 7.15 1.15 -14.76
C SER A 189 8.44 1.01 -13.95
N LEU A 190 9.58 1.24 -14.59
CA LEU A 190 10.86 1.30 -13.89
C LEU A 190 10.98 2.65 -13.19
N ILE A 191 11.28 2.64 -11.91
CA ILE A 191 11.38 3.84 -11.09
C ILE A 191 12.82 4.08 -10.60
N GLY A 192 13.08 5.28 -10.08
CA GLY A 192 14.41 5.68 -9.62
C GLY A 192 15.35 6.07 -10.76
N THR A 193 16.66 6.07 -10.49
CA THR A 193 17.70 6.55 -11.42
C THR A 193 18.77 5.50 -11.76
N ALA A 194 18.59 4.27 -11.29
CA ALA A 194 19.51 3.18 -11.59
C ALA A 194 19.25 2.63 -13.01
N ALA A 195 20.32 2.20 -13.70
CA ALA A 195 20.20 1.47 -14.96
C ALA A 195 19.71 0.05 -14.69
N ILE A 196 18.39 -0.13 -14.80
CA ILE A 196 17.68 -1.38 -14.57
C ILE A 196 16.86 -1.74 -15.81
N ASN A 197 16.46 -3.00 -15.95
CA ASN A 197 15.81 -3.52 -17.14
C ASN A 197 14.40 -4.04 -16.81
N GLY A 198 13.53 -3.98 -17.83
CA GLY A 198 12.16 -4.46 -17.73
C GLY A 198 11.85 -5.55 -18.73
N THR A 199 11.19 -6.60 -18.28
CA THR A 199 10.68 -7.67 -19.15
C THR A 199 9.19 -7.86 -18.89
N GLY A 200 8.40 -7.89 -19.94
CA GLY A 200 6.97 -8.22 -19.92
C GLY A 200 6.69 -9.72 -19.75
N ASN A 201 5.51 -10.11 -20.09
CA ASN A 201 5.06 -11.50 -20.04
C ASN A 201 4.44 -11.95 -21.38
N THR A 202 3.31 -12.65 -21.39
CA THR A 202 2.63 -13.09 -22.63
C THR A 202 1.34 -12.31 -22.93
N LEU A 203 1.08 -11.27 -22.18
CA LEU A 203 -0.02 -10.33 -22.40
C LEU A 203 0.47 -9.14 -23.22
N ASN A 204 -0.46 -8.30 -23.67
CA ASN A 204 -0.12 -6.98 -24.19
C ASN A 204 0.32 -6.09 -23.03
N ASN A 205 1.62 -5.80 -22.95
CA ASN A 205 2.17 -5.06 -21.84
C ASN A 205 2.46 -3.58 -22.19
N ILE A 206 2.44 -2.72 -21.18
CA ILE A 206 3.02 -1.38 -21.25
C ILE A 206 4.28 -1.36 -20.41
N LEU A 207 5.43 -1.12 -21.03
CA LEU A 207 6.72 -1.04 -20.36
C LEU A 207 7.27 0.40 -20.42
N VAL A 208 7.45 1.02 -19.26
CA VAL A 208 7.95 2.38 -19.13
C VAL A 208 9.35 2.36 -18.52
N GLY A 209 10.34 2.88 -19.25
CA GLY A 209 11.70 3.07 -18.76
C GLY A 209 11.80 4.23 -17.77
N ASN A 210 12.86 4.24 -16.94
CA ASN A 210 13.19 5.37 -16.07
C ASN A 210 14.13 6.37 -16.77
N SER A 211 14.75 7.28 -16.01
CA SER A 211 15.67 8.29 -16.59
C SER A 211 17.07 7.76 -16.96
N ALA A 212 17.39 6.52 -16.61
CA ALA A 212 18.66 5.87 -16.97
C ALA A 212 18.50 5.05 -18.26
N ALA A 213 19.58 4.51 -18.78
CA ALA A 213 19.54 3.59 -19.92
C ALA A 213 18.96 2.23 -19.49
N ASN A 214 17.84 1.84 -20.10
CA ASN A 214 17.15 0.60 -19.82
C ASN A 214 17.13 -0.33 -21.04
N THR A 215 17.06 -1.63 -20.80
CA THR A 215 16.67 -2.60 -21.81
C THR A 215 15.27 -3.08 -21.49
N LEU A 216 14.33 -2.89 -22.43
CA LEU A 216 12.93 -3.29 -22.31
C LEU A 216 12.63 -4.39 -23.33
N SER A 217 11.97 -5.45 -22.90
CA SER A 217 11.51 -6.56 -23.74
C SER A 217 10.08 -6.94 -23.38
N GLY A 218 9.12 -6.84 -24.29
CA GLY A 218 7.69 -7.08 -24.03
C GLY A 218 7.38 -8.55 -23.84
N GLY A 219 7.95 -9.40 -24.67
CA GLY A 219 7.68 -10.81 -24.65
C GLY A 219 6.82 -11.24 -25.84
N ALA A 220 5.68 -11.78 -25.59
CA ALA A 220 4.68 -12.05 -26.61
C ALA A 220 3.44 -11.19 -26.33
N GLY A 221 2.74 -10.77 -27.37
CA GLY A 221 1.61 -9.85 -27.27
C GLY A 221 1.89 -8.56 -28.04
N ASP A 222 0.92 -7.71 -28.19
CA ASP A 222 1.10 -6.40 -28.82
C ASP A 222 1.49 -5.41 -27.71
N ASP A 223 2.81 -5.13 -27.60
CA ASP A 223 3.39 -4.40 -26.49
C ASP A 223 3.59 -2.90 -26.80
N MET A 224 3.57 -2.08 -25.76
CA MET A 224 3.88 -0.65 -25.84
C MET A 224 5.09 -0.30 -24.98
N TYR A 225 6.10 0.32 -25.59
CA TYR A 225 7.30 0.80 -24.93
C TYR A 225 7.28 2.32 -24.82
N VAL A 226 7.48 2.84 -23.63
CA VAL A 226 7.72 4.27 -23.39
C VAL A 226 9.19 4.44 -23.04
N VAL A 227 9.95 5.03 -23.97
CA VAL A 227 11.40 5.06 -23.92
C VAL A 227 11.99 6.48 -23.93
N GLY A 228 13.13 6.61 -23.29
CA GLY A 228 13.94 7.83 -23.21
C GLY A 228 15.34 7.68 -23.79
N THR A 229 16.25 8.56 -23.35
CA THR A 229 17.63 8.58 -23.83
C THR A 229 18.42 7.38 -23.32
N GLY A 230 18.99 6.62 -24.24
CA GLY A 230 19.86 5.49 -23.93
C GLY A 230 19.14 4.17 -23.78
N ASP A 231 17.83 4.15 -23.87
CA ASP A 231 17.04 2.93 -23.80
C ASP A 231 17.23 2.05 -25.04
N THR A 232 16.98 0.78 -24.88
CA THR A 232 16.99 -0.23 -25.94
C THR A 232 15.73 -1.09 -25.81
N VAL A 233 15.03 -1.30 -26.93
CA VAL A 233 13.93 -2.26 -27.03
C VAL A 233 14.45 -3.53 -27.69
N VAL A 234 14.10 -4.68 -27.12
CA VAL A 234 14.48 -6.00 -27.62
C VAL A 234 13.22 -6.81 -27.84
N GLU A 235 12.98 -7.21 -29.11
CA GLU A 235 11.86 -8.03 -29.52
C GLU A 235 12.27 -9.35 -30.13
N ALA A 236 11.45 -10.37 -29.92
CA ALA A 236 11.58 -11.66 -30.59
C ALA A 236 10.82 -11.67 -31.92
N VAL A 237 11.24 -12.52 -32.83
CA VAL A 237 10.55 -12.68 -34.13
C VAL A 237 9.13 -13.23 -33.91
N ASN A 238 8.13 -12.58 -34.49
CA ASN A 238 6.70 -12.92 -34.37
C ASN A 238 6.17 -12.80 -32.92
N ALA A 239 6.71 -11.88 -32.14
CA ALA A 239 6.28 -11.64 -30.77
C ALA A 239 4.93 -10.89 -30.69
N GLY A 240 4.62 -10.06 -31.70
CA GLY A 240 3.38 -9.27 -31.78
C GLY A 240 3.49 -8.13 -32.77
N THR A 241 2.62 -7.14 -32.59
CA THR A 241 2.68 -5.85 -33.27
C THR A 241 2.95 -4.75 -32.24
N ASP A 242 4.21 -4.37 -32.13
CA ASP A 242 4.68 -3.57 -31.01
C ASP A 242 4.77 -2.10 -31.34
N THR A 243 4.58 -1.27 -30.33
CA THR A 243 4.57 0.19 -30.45
C THR A 243 5.66 0.81 -29.57
N VAL A 244 6.49 1.66 -30.14
CA VAL A 244 7.45 2.47 -29.37
C VAL A 244 7.00 3.92 -29.33
N GLN A 245 6.77 4.44 -28.14
CA GLN A 245 6.57 5.85 -27.86
C GLN A 245 7.89 6.44 -27.33
N SER A 246 8.48 7.38 -28.05
CA SER A 246 9.77 7.94 -27.68
C SER A 246 9.71 9.47 -27.59
N THR A 247 10.40 10.02 -26.58
CA THR A 247 10.65 11.47 -26.44
C THR A 247 11.92 11.92 -27.12
N VAL A 248 12.71 10.99 -27.70
CA VAL A 248 13.98 11.22 -28.39
C VAL A 248 13.92 10.64 -29.81
N THR A 249 14.91 10.97 -30.64
CA THR A 249 15.06 10.31 -31.95
C THR A 249 15.22 8.80 -31.76
N TRP A 250 14.34 8.03 -32.40
CA TRP A 250 14.31 6.57 -32.28
C TRP A 250 14.41 5.90 -33.65
N THR A 251 15.11 4.80 -33.71
CA THR A 251 15.16 3.95 -34.91
C THR A 251 14.63 2.57 -34.52
N LEU A 252 13.59 2.12 -35.22
CA LEU A 252 13.08 0.77 -34.99
C LEU A 252 14.14 -0.27 -35.42
N GLY A 253 14.30 -1.28 -34.57
CA GLY A 253 15.10 -2.47 -34.90
C GLY A 253 14.47 -3.28 -36.05
N VAL A 254 15.26 -4.14 -36.67
CA VAL A 254 14.86 -5.12 -37.69
C VAL A 254 14.76 -6.50 -37.09
#